data_ff47479376d686c7c9c01d94de6925f2
#
_entry.id   ff47479376d686c7c9c01d94de6925f2
#
_cell.length_a   1.000
_cell.length_b   1.000
_cell.length_c   1.000
_cell.angle_alpha   90.00
_cell.angle_beta   90.00
_cell.angle_gamma   90.00
#
_symmetry.space_group_name_H-M   'P 1'
#
loop_
_entity.id
_entity.type
_entity.pdbx_description
1 polymer ?
#
loop_
_entity_poly.entity_id
_entity_poly.type
_entity_poly.pdbx_seq_one_letter_code
_entity_poly.pdbx_strand_id
1 'polypeptide(L)'
;MFPGTLSGGVVGRALDKKIWSYDIINIRDFAINNYGSVDDTQFGGGAGMVMRPDALGDAIDSIKNRGKTIYFSPRGPTLNQKMVREFVSIPDTTYTLLCGRYEGIDQRIIDEYDIMELSIGDYILSGGEIAAQVFIDSCVRIMDNVVHGGEDTTQNESFEIGGLEWPLYTRPSVWRGRSVPEVLLSGHHGNIERWRKQQSVDITMERRPDLIKEK
;
A
#
# COMPACT_ATOMS: atom_id res chain seq x y z
N MET A 1 9.40 -3.00 14.09
CA MET A 1 9.13 -1.95 13.12
C MET A 1 7.65 -1.55 13.06
N PHE A 2 6.76 -2.39 13.49
CA PHE A 2 5.35 -2.07 13.69
C PHE A 2 5.08 -1.55 15.12
N PRO A 3 4.11 -0.64 15.31
CA PRO A 3 3.25 -0.04 14.27
C PRO A 3 3.94 0.98 13.38
N GLY A 4 5.11 1.52 13.76
CA GLY A 4 5.82 2.51 12.98
C GLY A 4 4.94 3.73 12.65
N THR A 5 4.90 4.13 11.37
CA THR A 5 4.08 5.26 10.90
C THR A 5 2.57 5.02 11.02
N LEU A 6 2.14 3.77 11.13
CA LEU A 6 0.71 3.40 11.24
C LEU A 6 0.06 3.81 12.57
N SER A 7 0.86 4.23 13.57
CA SER A 7 0.33 4.79 14.83
C SER A 7 -0.11 6.26 14.72
N GLY A 8 0.20 6.92 13.61
CA GLY A 8 -0.10 8.34 13.40
C GLY A 8 -1.20 8.59 12.36
N GLY A 9 -1.58 9.86 12.24
CA GLY A 9 -2.48 10.31 11.19
C GLY A 9 -3.89 9.71 11.24
N VAL A 10 -4.47 9.49 10.05
CA VAL A 10 -5.83 8.92 9.93
C VAL A 10 -5.82 7.42 10.21
N VAL A 11 -4.76 6.73 9.82
CA VAL A 11 -4.60 5.28 9.99
C VAL A 11 -4.47 4.92 11.48
N GLY A 12 -3.68 5.70 12.25
CA GLY A 12 -3.56 5.52 13.70
C GLY A 12 -4.87 5.78 14.43
N ARG A 13 -5.61 6.85 14.08
CA ARG A 13 -6.95 7.08 14.65
C ARG A 13 -7.94 5.97 14.33
N ALA A 14 -7.86 5.36 13.15
CA ALA A 14 -8.69 4.22 12.79
C ALA A 14 -8.33 2.97 13.61
N LEU A 15 -7.05 2.77 13.92
CA LEU A 15 -6.57 1.72 14.82
C LEU A 15 -7.12 1.93 16.24
N ASP A 16 -7.01 3.14 16.79
CA ASP A 16 -7.56 3.49 18.11
C ASP A 16 -9.07 3.25 18.20
N LYS A 17 -9.79 3.52 17.12
CA LYS A 17 -11.24 3.25 16.97
C LYS A 17 -11.58 1.79 16.68
N LYS A 18 -10.59 0.91 16.53
CA LYS A 18 -10.75 -0.50 16.18
C LYS A 18 -11.48 -0.74 14.85
N ILE A 19 -11.34 0.18 13.89
CA ILE A 19 -11.84 0.00 12.51
C ILE A 19 -10.99 -1.05 11.80
N TRP A 20 -9.71 -1.12 12.15
CA TRP A 20 -8.80 -2.17 11.76
C TRP A 20 -7.92 -2.58 12.94
N SER A 21 -7.28 -3.72 12.83
CA SER A 21 -6.36 -4.24 13.85
C SER A 21 -5.23 -5.02 13.19
N TYR A 22 -4.18 -5.31 13.93
CA TYR A 22 -3.11 -6.17 13.47
C TYR A 22 -2.52 -6.97 14.63
N ASP A 23 -1.99 -8.14 14.31
CA ASP A 23 -1.17 -8.96 15.18
C ASP A 23 0.22 -9.12 14.55
N ILE A 24 1.24 -9.25 15.40
CA ILE A 24 2.62 -9.43 14.95
C ILE A 24 3.09 -10.82 15.35
N ILE A 25 3.59 -11.57 14.37
CA ILE A 25 4.26 -12.85 14.59
C ILE A 25 5.73 -12.65 14.26
N ASN A 26 6.58 -12.89 15.24
CA ASN A 26 8.02 -12.81 15.05
C ASN A 26 8.52 -14.17 14.55
N ILE A 27 8.97 -14.23 13.32
CA ILE A 27 9.49 -15.45 12.67
C ILE A 27 10.64 -16.05 13.47
N ARG A 28 11.43 -15.27 14.21
CA ARG A 28 12.53 -15.76 15.05
C ARG A 28 12.07 -16.64 16.21
N ASP A 29 10.81 -16.54 16.62
CA ASP A 29 10.24 -17.40 17.67
C ASP A 29 10.08 -18.86 17.18
N PHE A 30 10.17 -19.07 15.85
CA PHE A 30 10.14 -20.36 15.17
C PHE A 30 11.51 -20.78 14.62
N ALA A 31 12.57 -20.16 15.11
CA ALA A 31 13.92 -20.47 14.66
C ALA A 31 14.32 -21.92 15.04
N ILE A 32 15.04 -22.57 14.13
CA ILE A 32 15.43 -23.98 14.26
C ILE A 32 16.51 -24.25 15.31
N ASN A 33 17.12 -23.20 15.86
CA ASN A 33 18.19 -23.30 16.84
C ASN A 33 18.14 -22.18 17.86
N ASN A 34 18.91 -22.34 18.94
CA ASN A 34 19.00 -21.34 20.04
C ASN A 34 19.63 -20.00 19.63
N TYR A 35 20.20 -19.89 18.43
CA TYR A 35 20.76 -18.65 17.90
C TYR A 35 19.72 -17.80 17.15
N GLY A 36 18.50 -18.27 16.99
CA GLY A 36 17.42 -17.55 16.29
C GLY A 36 17.62 -17.49 14.78
N SER A 37 18.27 -18.52 14.19
CA SER A 37 18.51 -18.59 12.74
C SER A 37 17.21 -18.85 11.98
N VAL A 38 16.88 -17.96 11.05
CA VAL A 38 15.70 -18.05 10.17
C VAL A 38 16.09 -17.99 8.69
N ASP A 39 17.38 -18.00 8.39
CA ASP A 39 17.98 -17.86 7.06
C ASP A 39 19.17 -18.81 6.90
N ASP A 40 19.53 -19.12 5.66
CA ASP A 40 20.67 -19.94 5.29
C ASP A 40 21.17 -19.58 3.88
N THR A 41 22.34 -20.13 3.51
CA THR A 41 22.89 -19.98 2.16
C THR A 41 21.99 -20.63 1.12
N GLN A 42 21.86 -19.98 -0.03
CA GLN A 42 21.04 -20.51 -1.12
C GLN A 42 21.71 -21.71 -1.83
N PHE A 43 20.92 -22.68 -2.23
CA PHE A 43 21.38 -23.75 -3.10
C PHE A 43 21.77 -23.19 -4.48
N GLY A 44 22.82 -23.74 -5.07
CA GLY A 44 23.37 -23.26 -6.34
C GLY A 44 24.42 -22.16 -6.18
N GLY A 45 24.66 -21.67 -4.97
CA GLY A 45 25.62 -20.61 -4.68
C GLY A 45 25.02 -19.22 -4.96
N GLY A 46 25.80 -18.18 -4.69
CA GLY A 46 25.39 -16.78 -4.82
C GLY A 46 25.70 -15.99 -3.55
N ALA A 47 25.57 -14.66 -3.65
CA ALA A 47 25.72 -13.79 -2.49
C ALA A 47 24.42 -13.74 -1.67
N GLY A 48 24.55 -13.47 -0.38
CA GLY A 48 23.42 -13.29 0.52
C GLY A 48 22.83 -14.60 1.06
N MET A 49 21.74 -14.44 1.78
CA MET A 49 21.02 -15.49 2.49
C MET A 49 19.56 -15.55 2.03
N VAL A 50 18.89 -16.66 2.20
CA VAL A 50 17.47 -16.85 1.90
C VAL A 50 16.78 -17.32 3.17
N MET A 51 15.58 -16.79 3.43
CA MET A 51 14.78 -17.19 4.58
C MET A 51 14.33 -18.64 4.44
N ARG A 52 14.53 -19.40 5.50
CA ARG A 52 14.33 -20.84 5.54
C ARG A 52 12.85 -21.23 5.53
N PRO A 53 12.49 -22.31 4.82
CA PRO A 53 11.09 -22.73 4.71
C PRO A 53 10.54 -23.32 6.01
N ASP A 54 11.34 -24.01 6.83
CA ASP A 54 10.91 -24.58 8.10
C ASP A 54 10.46 -23.48 9.08
N ALA A 55 11.30 -22.49 9.38
CA ALA A 55 10.94 -21.41 10.29
C ALA A 55 9.74 -20.57 9.77
N LEU A 56 9.69 -20.33 8.45
CA LEU A 56 8.57 -19.61 7.84
C LEU A 56 7.27 -20.42 7.86
N GLY A 57 7.34 -21.71 7.55
CA GLY A 57 6.20 -22.62 7.56
C GLY A 57 5.58 -22.70 8.95
N ASP A 58 6.39 -22.97 9.97
CA ASP A 58 5.92 -23.05 11.37
C ASP A 58 5.28 -21.74 11.82
N ALA A 59 5.85 -20.59 11.43
CA ALA A 59 5.28 -19.27 11.74
C ALA A 59 3.91 -19.08 11.05
N ILE A 60 3.78 -19.45 9.77
CA ILE A 60 2.53 -19.36 9.02
C ILE A 60 1.48 -20.32 9.61
N ASP A 61 1.86 -21.54 9.94
CA ASP A 61 0.95 -22.56 10.52
C ASP A 61 0.44 -22.19 11.92
N SER A 62 1.17 -21.34 12.64
CA SER A 62 0.72 -20.82 13.94
C SER A 62 -0.49 -19.88 13.82
N ILE A 63 -0.81 -19.36 12.63
CA ILE A 63 -1.87 -18.37 12.41
C ILE A 63 -3.21 -19.08 12.24
N LYS A 64 -4.10 -18.94 13.24
CA LYS A 64 -5.42 -19.58 13.21
C LYS A 64 -6.34 -19.07 12.09
N ASN A 65 -6.35 -17.76 11.85
CA ASN A 65 -7.13 -17.11 10.78
C ASN A 65 -6.19 -16.35 9.86
N ARG A 66 -5.52 -17.08 8.98
CA ARG A 66 -4.49 -16.55 8.10
C ARG A 66 -5.05 -15.63 7.03
N GLY A 67 -6.25 -15.92 6.54
CA GLY A 67 -6.79 -15.25 5.36
C GLY A 67 -5.89 -15.43 4.14
N LYS A 68 -5.88 -14.44 3.26
CA LYS A 68 -4.99 -14.42 2.09
C LYS A 68 -3.59 -13.97 2.51
N THR A 69 -2.57 -14.76 2.16
CA THR A 69 -1.17 -14.41 2.45
C THR A 69 -0.57 -13.63 1.29
N ILE A 70 0.06 -12.50 1.60
CA ILE A 70 0.72 -11.61 0.65
C ILE A 70 2.21 -11.50 1.03
N TYR A 71 3.07 -11.76 0.08
CA TYR A 71 4.52 -11.56 0.18
C TYR A 71 4.94 -10.38 -0.68
N PHE A 72 5.63 -9.41 -0.08
CA PHE A 72 6.13 -8.24 -0.81
C PHE A 72 7.42 -8.58 -1.54
N SER A 73 7.33 -8.62 -2.87
CA SER A 73 8.38 -9.09 -3.78
C SER A 73 8.38 -8.25 -5.07
N PRO A 74 9.54 -7.91 -5.64
CA PRO A 74 9.60 -7.24 -6.94
C PRO A 74 9.07 -8.12 -8.10
N ARG A 75 8.84 -9.41 -7.88
CA ARG A 75 8.32 -10.35 -8.89
C ARG A 75 6.81 -10.29 -9.04
N GLY A 76 6.10 -9.72 -8.06
CA GLY A 76 4.64 -9.59 -8.10
C GLY A 76 4.16 -8.43 -8.98
N PRO A 77 2.87 -8.37 -9.33
CA PRO A 77 2.27 -7.20 -9.97
C PRO A 77 2.41 -5.98 -9.06
N THR A 78 2.60 -4.80 -9.68
CA THR A 78 2.73 -3.55 -8.95
C THR A 78 1.38 -3.12 -8.39
N LEU A 79 1.33 -2.86 -7.07
CA LEU A 79 0.16 -2.35 -6.38
C LEU A 79 -0.33 -1.05 -7.03
N ASN A 80 -1.62 -0.98 -7.30
CA ASN A 80 -2.28 0.20 -7.83
C ASN A 80 -3.62 0.43 -7.11
N GLN A 81 -4.23 1.61 -7.34
CA GLN A 81 -5.44 2.02 -6.64
C GLN A 81 -6.62 1.06 -6.85
N LYS A 82 -6.75 0.48 -8.04
CA LYS A 82 -7.78 -0.53 -8.34
C LYS A 82 -7.61 -1.77 -7.46
N MET A 83 -6.39 -2.29 -7.34
CA MET A 83 -6.10 -3.42 -6.45
C MET A 83 -6.38 -3.08 -4.98
N VAL A 84 -6.03 -1.85 -4.56
CA VAL A 84 -6.34 -1.39 -3.18
C VAL A 84 -7.85 -1.43 -2.93
N ARG A 85 -8.68 -0.96 -3.88
CA ARG A 85 -10.14 -1.08 -3.80
C ARG A 85 -10.62 -2.53 -3.71
N GLU A 86 -10.05 -3.41 -4.53
CA GLU A 86 -10.36 -4.84 -4.50
C GLU A 86 -10.03 -5.48 -3.14
N PHE A 87 -8.88 -5.16 -2.54
CA PHE A 87 -8.51 -5.65 -1.21
C PHE A 87 -9.47 -5.20 -0.11
N VAL A 88 -9.99 -3.99 -0.19
CA VAL A 88 -10.90 -3.43 0.83
C VAL A 88 -12.36 -3.80 0.59
N SER A 89 -12.73 -4.24 -0.63
CA SER A 89 -14.12 -4.53 -1.00
C SER A 89 -14.78 -5.68 -0.24
N ILE A 90 -13.98 -6.55 0.40
CA ILE A 90 -14.47 -7.71 1.14
C ILE A 90 -14.46 -7.35 2.63
N PRO A 91 -15.63 -7.15 3.27
CA PRO A 91 -15.71 -6.85 4.69
C PRO A 91 -15.11 -7.96 5.56
N ASP A 92 -14.60 -7.59 6.73
CA ASP A 92 -14.07 -8.50 7.76
C ASP A 92 -12.97 -9.46 7.25
N THR A 93 -12.25 -9.04 6.20
CA THR A 93 -11.19 -9.87 5.61
C THR A 93 -9.89 -9.73 6.41
N THR A 94 -9.26 -10.87 6.67
CA THR A 94 -7.92 -10.94 7.24
C THR A 94 -6.89 -11.15 6.13
N TYR A 95 -5.77 -10.45 6.21
CA TYR A 95 -4.60 -10.65 5.38
C TYR A 95 -3.39 -10.99 6.24
N THR A 96 -2.61 -11.97 5.83
CA THR A 96 -1.29 -12.23 6.40
C THR A 96 -0.24 -11.58 5.52
N LEU A 97 0.51 -10.62 6.05
CA LEU A 97 1.55 -9.90 5.31
C LEU A 97 2.91 -10.46 5.67
N LEU A 98 3.53 -11.17 4.74
CA LEU A 98 4.86 -11.75 4.92
C LEU A 98 5.94 -10.72 4.55
N CYS A 99 6.66 -10.27 5.56
CA CYS A 99 7.76 -9.31 5.43
C CYS A 99 9.08 -10.04 5.28
N GLY A 100 9.50 -10.30 4.05
CA GLY A 100 10.78 -10.95 3.75
C GLY A 100 11.98 -10.06 4.06
N ARG A 101 13.11 -10.71 4.26
CA ARG A 101 14.42 -10.12 4.47
C ARG A 101 15.45 -10.81 3.57
N TYR A 102 16.68 -10.33 3.58
CA TYR A 102 17.81 -10.90 2.83
C TYR A 102 17.53 -10.89 1.32
N GLU A 103 17.90 -11.96 0.60
CA GLU A 103 17.65 -12.12 -0.84
C GLU A 103 16.21 -12.61 -1.14
N GLY A 104 15.42 -12.89 -0.11
CA GLY A 104 14.04 -13.34 -0.23
C GLY A 104 13.73 -14.57 0.62
N ILE A 105 12.67 -15.26 0.24
CA ILE A 105 12.17 -16.46 0.92
C ILE A 105 12.30 -17.68 0.01
N ASP A 106 12.36 -18.87 0.62
CA ASP A 106 12.39 -20.12 -0.12
C ASP A 106 11.13 -20.29 -0.98
N GLN A 107 11.32 -20.64 -2.25
CA GLN A 107 10.22 -20.75 -3.22
C GLN A 107 9.15 -21.76 -2.79
N ARG A 108 9.53 -22.83 -2.09
CA ARG A 108 8.60 -23.86 -1.61
C ARG A 108 7.54 -23.31 -0.66
N ILE A 109 7.84 -22.22 0.06
CA ILE A 109 6.84 -21.52 0.91
C ILE A 109 5.79 -20.83 0.05
N ILE A 110 6.20 -20.18 -1.03
CA ILE A 110 5.26 -19.51 -1.95
C ILE A 110 4.30 -20.54 -2.54
N ASP A 111 4.85 -21.66 -2.99
CA ASP A 111 4.10 -22.73 -3.66
C ASP A 111 3.16 -23.48 -2.69
N GLU A 112 3.65 -23.82 -1.49
CA GLU A 112 2.87 -24.59 -0.49
C GLU A 112 1.67 -23.81 0.06
N TYR A 113 1.84 -22.51 0.28
CA TYR A 113 0.80 -21.70 0.93
C TYR A 113 -0.01 -20.85 -0.06
N ASP A 114 0.17 -21.03 -1.37
CA ASP A 114 -0.48 -20.24 -2.43
C ASP A 114 -0.36 -18.71 -2.15
N ILE A 115 0.88 -18.27 -1.92
CA ILE A 115 1.16 -16.90 -1.51
C ILE A 115 1.11 -15.97 -2.71
N MET A 116 0.32 -14.91 -2.59
CA MET A 116 0.30 -13.85 -3.58
C MET A 116 1.55 -12.98 -3.45
N GLU A 117 2.36 -12.89 -4.50
CA GLU A 117 3.44 -11.91 -4.57
C GLU A 117 2.90 -10.54 -5.00
N LEU A 118 3.36 -9.47 -4.36
CA LEU A 118 2.91 -8.10 -4.62
C LEU A 118 4.09 -7.14 -4.57
N SER A 119 4.26 -6.32 -5.60
CA SER A 119 5.26 -5.25 -5.65
C SER A 119 4.65 -3.91 -5.26
N ILE A 120 5.43 -3.02 -4.64
CA ILE A 120 5.04 -1.62 -4.40
C ILE A 120 5.76 -0.64 -5.34
N GLY A 121 6.51 -1.15 -6.31
CA GLY A 121 7.25 -0.35 -7.31
C GLY A 121 8.58 -0.97 -7.71
N ASP A 122 9.18 -0.44 -8.75
CA ASP A 122 10.41 -0.94 -9.36
C ASP A 122 11.66 -0.44 -8.62
N TYR A 123 11.78 -0.79 -7.36
CA TYR A 123 12.93 -0.50 -6.50
C TYR A 123 13.05 -1.55 -5.39
N ILE A 124 14.26 -1.69 -4.84
CA ILE A 124 14.55 -2.70 -3.81
C ILE A 124 14.62 -2.04 -2.43
N LEU A 125 13.93 -2.63 -1.46
CA LEU A 125 13.96 -2.26 -0.05
C LEU A 125 14.82 -3.25 0.75
N SER A 126 15.27 -2.84 1.93
CA SER A 126 16.03 -3.70 2.86
C SER A 126 15.19 -4.79 3.53
N GLY A 127 13.87 -4.76 3.35
CA GLY A 127 12.92 -5.74 3.90
C GLY A 127 11.48 -5.37 3.58
N GLY A 128 10.56 -6.29 3.78
CA GLY A 128 9.16 -6.16 3.41
C GLY A 128 8.31 -5.28 4.33
N GLU A 129 8.82 -4.87 5.49
CA GLU A 129 8.00 -4.18 6.50
C GLU A 129 7.52 -2.80 6.05
N ILE A 130 8.34 -2.05 5.31
CA ILE A 130 7.93 -0.75 4.76
C ILE A 130 6.89 -0.95 3.66
N ALA A 131 7.06 -1.97 2.82
CA ALA A 131 6.08 -2.34 1.80
C ALA A 131 4.73 -2.70 2.43
N ALA A 132 4.75 -3.48 3.53
CA ALA A 132 3.56 -3.79 4.31
C ALA A 132 2.89 -2.53 4.88
N GLN A 133 3.67 -1.57 5.39
CA GLN A 133 3.12 -0.29 5.87
C GLN A 133 2.47 0.52 4.76
N VAL A 134 3.06 0.59 3.56
CA VAL A 134 2.46 1.24 2.38
C VAL A 134 1.14 0.57 1.99
N PHE A 135 1.11 -0.76 1.98
CA PHE A 135 -0.10 -1.52 1.69
C PHE A 135 -1.20 -1.25 2.73
N ILE A 136 -0.88 -1.33 4.02
CA ILE A 136 -1.84 -1.08 5.10
C ILE A 136 -2.37 0.35 5.03
N ASP A 137 -1.50 1.35 4.89
CA ASP A 137 -1.91 2.75 4.82
C ASP A 137 -2.86 2.99 3.65
N SER A 138 -2.51 2.51 2.46
CA SER A 138 -3.33 2.66 1.26
C SER A 138 -4.70 1.97 1.39
N CYS A 139 -4.77 0.80 2.03
CA CYS A 139 -6.02 0.10 2.26
C CYS A 139 -6.87 0.77 3.35
N VAL A 140 -6.29 1.03 4.53
CA VAL A 140 -7.02 1.54 5.68
C VAL A 140 -7.60 2.92 5.40
N ARG A 141 -6.88 3.81 4.71
CA ARG A 141 -7.36 5.17 4.44
C ARG A 141 -8.65 5.23 3.61
N ILE A 142 -8.95 4.21 2.83
CA ILE A 142 -10.17 4.15 2.00
C ILE A 142 -11.29 3.33 2.63
N MET A 143 -11.08 2.78 3.83
CA MET A 143 -12.15 2.11 4.60
C MET A 143 -13.16 3.15 5.11
N ASP A 144 -14.38 2.68 5.33
CA ASP A 144 -15.47 3.50 5.87
C ASP A 144 -15.09 4.12 7.22
N ASN A 145 -15.49 5.38 7.41
CA ASN A 145 -15.27 6.14 8.65
C ASN A 145 -13.80 6.43 9.02
N VAL A 146 -12.86 6.24 8.12
CA VAL A 146 -11.44 6.55 8.32
C VAL A 146 -11.11 7.97 7.91
N VAL A 147 -11.41 8.37 6.68
CA VAL A 147 -11.20 9.73 6.18
C VAL A 147 -12.46 10.57 6.39
N HIS A 148 -12.28 11.83 6.79
CA HIS A 148 -13.39 12.75 6.98
C HIS A 148 -14.01 13.11 5.62
N GLY A 149 -15.33 12.96 5.47
CA GLY A 149 -16.03 13.12 4.20
C GLY A 149 -16.34 11.80 3.47
N GLY A 150 -15.81 10.68 3.98
CA GLY A 150 -16.14 9.34 3.45
C GLY A 150 -15.75 9.15 2.00
N GLU A 151 -16.54 8.37 1.26
CA GLU A 151 -16.32 8.06 -0.16
C GLU A 151 -16.22 9.30 -1.05
N ASP A 152 -17.01 10.35 -0.78
CA ASP A 152 -17.00 11.58 -1.59
C ASP A 152 -15.60 12.23 -1.65
N THR A 153 -14.80 12.09 -0.59
CA THR A 153 -13.46 12.65 -0.54
C THR A 153 -12.47 11.84 -1.36
N THR A 154 -12.61 10.51 -1.37
CA THR A 154 -11.66 9.61 -2.05
C THR A 154 -11.99 9.39 -3.52
N GLN A 155 -13.25 9.54 -3.94
CA GLN A 155 -13.68 9.28 -5.34
C GLN A 155 -13.09 10.24 -6.38
N ASN A 156 -12.67 11.44 -5.98
CA ASN A 156 -12.13 12.47 -6.87
C ASN A 156 -10.59 12.54 -6.85
N GLU A 157 -9.93 11.66 -6.13
CA GLU A 157 -8.47 11.62 -6.03
C GLU A 157 -7.81 11.06 -7.30
N SER A 158 -6.51 11.30 -7.42
CA SER A 158 -5.68 10.71 -8.48
C SER A 158 -5.85 9.20 -8.54
N PHE A 159 -5.89 8.64 -9.75
CA PHE A 159 -6.13 7.24 -10.08
C PHE A 159 -7.57 6.75 -9.93
N GLU A 160 -8.40 7.36 -9.08
CA GLU A 160 -9.83 7.04 -8.98
C GLU A 160 -10.61 7.57 -10.18
N ILE A 161 -10.30 8.78 -10.61
CA ILE A 161 -10.93 9.42 -11.78
C ILE A 161 -10.32 8.95 -13.13
N GLY A 162 -9.41 7.97 -13.11
CA GLY A 162 -8.71 7.48 -14.29
C GLY A 162 -7.62 8.43 -14.80
N GLY A 163 -7.09 9.28 -13.93
CA GLY A 163 -6.03 10.24 -14.21
C GLY A 163 -5.48 10.87 -12.95
N LEU A 164 -4.77 11.98 -13.08
CA LEU A 164 -4.29 12.77 -11.96
C LEU A 164 -5.32 13.83 -11.58
N GLU A 165 -5.38 14.13 -10.30
CA GLU A 165 -6.18 15.23 -9.76
C GLU A 165 -5.68 16.58 -10.27
N TRP A 166 -6.58 17.58 -10.33
CA TRP A 166 -6.26 18.95 -10.68
C TRP A 166 -5.45 19.67 -9.60
N PRO A 167 -4.78 20.81 -9.92
CA PRO A 167 -4.04 21.58 -8.93
C PRO A 167 -4.96 22.15 -7.85
N LEU A 168 -4.54 21.99 -6.59
CA LEU A 168 -5.25 22.50 -5.43
C LEU A 168 -4.70 23.87 -5.00
N TYR A 169 -5.59 24.76 -4.59
CA TYR A 169 -5.28 26.09 -4.09
C TYR A 169 -5.97 26.35 -2.76
N THR A 170 -5.28 27.06 -1.86
CA THR A 170 -5.82 27.49 -0.56
C THR A 170 -5.42 28.93 -0.26
N ARG A 171 -5.79 29.43 0.89
CA ARG A 171 -5.47 30.79 1.35
C ARG A 171 -3.97 30.95 1.63
N PRO A 172 -3.40 32.15 1.38
CA PRO A 172 -4.05 33.39 0.87
C PRO A 172 -4.28 33.32 -0.66
N SER A 173 -5.21 34.13 -1.19
CA SER A 173 -5.53 34.20 -2.63
C SER A 173 -4.36 34.70 -3.49
N VAL A 174 -3.43 35.45 -2.90
CA VAL A 174 -2.17 35.87 -3.55
C VAL A 174 -1.01 35.51 -2.62
N TRP A 175 -0.06 34.75 -3.13
CA TRP A 175 1.16 34.39 -2.41
C TRP A 175 2.39 34.63 -3.27
N ARG A 176 3.29 35.53 -2.82
CA ARG A 176 4.52 35.93 -3.53
C ARG A 176 4.27 36.33 -4.99
N GLY A 177 3.22 37.12 -5.22
CA GLY A 177 2.83 37.62 -6.55
C GLY A 177 2.12 36.58 -7.43
N ARG A 178 1.87 35.36 -6.96
CA ARG A 178 1.12 34.31 -7.66
C ARG A 178 -0.32 34.26 -7.13
N SER A 179 -1.27 34.48 -8.01
CA SER A 179 -2.70 34.49 -7.68
C SER A 179 -3.33 33.12 -7.87
N VAL A 180 -4.35 32.83 -7.07
CA VAL A 180 -5.30 31.72 -7.34
C VAL A 180 -6.04 32.02 -8.65
N PRO A 181 -6.29 31.05 -9.54
CA PRO A 181 -7.10 31.23 -10.73
C PRO A 181 -8.47 31.85 -10.42
N GLU A 182 -8.84 32.88 -11.15
CA GLU A 182 -10.09 33.67 -10.92
C GLU A 182 -11.35 32.79 -10.95
N VAL A 183 -11.36 31.75 -11.80
CA VAL A 183 -12.48 30.82 -11.89
C VAL A 183 -12.77 30.14 -10.55
N LEU A 184 -11.74 29.86 -9.74
CA LEU A 184 -11.88 29.22 -8.41
C LEU A 184 -12.41 30.20 -7.35
N LEU A 185 -12.32 31.51 -7.60
CA LEU A 185 -12.83 32.58 -6.73
C LEU A 185 -14.25 33.06 -7.12
N SER A 186 -14.73 32.62 -8.29
CA SER A 186 -15.99 33.13 -8.90
C SER A 186 -17.28 32.66 -8.22
N GLY A 187 -17.23 31.56 -7.45
CA GLY A 187 -18.41 30.89 -6.88
C GLY A 187 -19.27 30.13 -7.91
N HIS A 188 -18.94 30.16 -9.20
CA HIS A 188 -19.67 29.47 -10.26
C HIS A 188 -19.28 27.99 -10.35
N HIS A 189 -19.99 27.12 -9.62
CA HIS A 189 -19.67 25.71 -9.50
C HIS A 189 -19.46 24.99 -10.85
N GLY A 190 -20.32 25.23 -11.85
CA GLY A 190 -20.19 24.63 -13.17
C GLY A 190 -18.93 25.06 -13.94
N ASN A 191 -18.45 26.30 -13.74
CA ASN A 191 -17.19 26.77 -14.34
C ASN A 191 -15.99 26.17 -13.60
N ILE A 192 -16.07 26.07 -12.28
CA ILE A 192 -15.05 25.46 -11.45
C ILE A 192 -14.88 23.99 -11.81
N GLU A 193 -15.98 23.23 -11.97
CA GLU A 193 -15.95 21.82 -12.35
C GLU A 193 -15.34 21.62 -13.74
N ARG A 194 -15.73 22.41 -14.73
CA ARG A 194 -15.12 22.36 -16.07
C ARG A 194 -13.63 22.66 -16.03
N TRP A 195 -13.21 23.65 -15.27
CA TRP A 195 -11.80 24.00 -15.10
C TRP A 195 -11.02 22.85 -14.44
N ARG A 196 -11.54 22.27 -13.36
CA ARG A 196 -10.94 21.10 -12.68
C ARG A 196 -10.75 19.94 -13.64
N LYS A 197 -11.77 19.58 -14.38
CA LYS A 197 -11.72 18.50 -15.37
C LYS A 197 -10.67 18.76 -16.45
N GLN A 198 -10.61 19.99 -16.98
CA GLN A 198 -9.60 20.35 -17.98
C GLN A 198 -8.19 20.25 -17.40
N GLN A 199 -7.94 20.78 -16.20
CA GLN A 199 -6.64 20.72 -15.55
C GLN A 199 -6.21 19.29 -15.24
N SER A 200 -7.13 18.44 -14.82
CA SER A 200 -6.87 17.00 -14.60
C SER A 200 -6.40 16.32 -15.90
N VAL A 201 -7.10 16.57 -17.00
CA VAL A 201 -6.71 16.03 -18.32
C VAL A 201 -5.33 16.53 -18.75
N ASP A 202 -5.10 17.84 -18.68
CA ASP A 202 -3.85 18.48 -19.13
C ASP A 202 -2.64 17.93 -18.33
N ILE A 203 -2.75 17.89 -17.00
CA ILE A 203 -1.69 17.36 -16.12
C ILE A 203 -1.46 15.86 -16.35
N THR A 204 -2.53 15.09 -16.57
CA THR A 204 -2.39 13.66 -16.83
C THR A 204 -1.68 13.44 -18.16
N MET A 205 -2.05 14.17 -19.22
CA MET A 205 -1.38 14.09 -20.51
C MET A 205 0.10 14.45 -20.44
N GLU A 206 0.43 15.47 -19.64
CA GLU A 206 1.82 15.95 -19.48
C GLU A 206 2.68 14.97 -18.66
N ARG A 207 2.16 14.47 -17.52
CA ARG A 207 2.97 13.80 -16.50
C ARG A 207 2.80 12.29 -16.46
N ARG A 208 1.60 11.81 -16.80
CA ARG A 208 1.25 10.40 -16.76
C ARG A 208 0.40 9.99 -17.97
N PRO A 209 0.94 10.17 -19.20
CA PRO A 209 0.22 9.81 -20.43
C PRO A 209 -0.11 8.31 -20.52
N ASP A 210 0.57 7.46 -19.75
CA ASP A 210 0.30 6.05 -19.58
C ASP A 210 -1.12 5.78 -19.08
N LEU A 211 -1.64 6.60 -18.15
CA LEU A 211 -2.99 6.45 -17.59
C LEU A 211 -4.12 6.70 -18.59
N ILE A 212 -3.83 7.35 -19.71
CA ILE A 212 -4.83 7.67 -20.75
C ILE A 212 -4.92 6.56 -21.81
N LYS A 213 -3.85 5.77 -21.97
CA LYS A 213 -3.71 4.74 -23.01
C LYS A 213 -4.34 3.39 -22.63
N GLU A 214 -4.75 3.20 -21.39
CA GLU A 214 -5.34 1.95 -20.88
C GLU A 214 -6.87 1.91 -20.97
N LYS A 215 -7.46 2.53 -22.02
CA LYS A 215 -8.90 2.38 -22.31
C LYS A 215 -9.13 1.55 -23.55
#